data_1ac9fac0c2256a859e9321ba0e8f04a5
#
_entry.id   1ac9fac0c2256a859e9321ba0e8f04a5
#
_cell.length_a   1.000
_cell.length_b   1.000
_cell.length_c   1.000
_cell.angle_alpha   90.00
_cell.angle_beta   90.00
_cell.angle_gamma   90.00
#
_symmetry.space_group_name_H-M   'P 1'
#
loop_
_entity.id
_entity.type
_entity.pdbx_description
1 polymer ?
#
loop_
_entity_poly.entity_id
_entity_poly.type
_entity_poly.pdbx_seq_one_letter_code
_entity_poly.pdbx_strand_id
1 'polypeptide(L)'
;MTPEQKVAEFKKIVEEMANLYEQKNKNYGDSFGELYKELGPTAGLVPLWNKLHRATSLIKGNKNNFESLEDTFKDLACYAIMNLIALKEEKQSS
;
A
#
# COMPACT_ATOMS: atom_id res chain seq x y z
N MET A 1 -15.86 10.21 16.58
CA MET A 1 -14.47 10.52 16.98
C MET A 1 -14.21 12.02 16.88
N THR A 2 -13.54 12.58 17.87
CA THR A 2 -13.05 13.95 17.81
C THR A 2 -11.91 14.04 16.80
N PRO A 3 -11.52 15.26 16.35
CA PRO A 3 -10.35 15.41 15.49
C PRO A 3 -9.08 14.84 16.10
N GLU A 4 -8.89 15.00 17.42
CA GLU A 4 -7.72 14.47 18.13
C GLU A 4 -7.71 12.94 18.14
N GLN A 5 -8.88 12.32 18.33
CA GLN A 5 -9.01 10.86 18.27
C GLN A 5 -8.73 10.33 16.88
N LYS A 6 -9.17 11.05 15.83
CA LYS A 6 -8.88 10.65 14.45
C LYS A 6 -7.38 10.69 14.14
N VAL A 7 -6.68 11.72 14.61
CA VAL A 7 -5.22 11.81 14.43
C VAL A 7 -4.51 10.66 15.13
N ALA A 8 -4.92 10.35 16.36
CA ALA A 8 -4.34 9.23 17.11
C ALA A 8 -4.56 7.90 16.39
N GLU A 9 -5.77 7.68 15.87
CA GLU A 9 -6.10 6.47 15.11
C GLU A 9 -5.30 6.38 13.81
N PHE A 10 -5.14 7.51 13.11
CA PHE A 10 -4.32 7.58 11.90
C PHE A 10 -2.89 7.12 12.17
N LYS A 11 -2.28 7.67 13.22
CA LYS A 11 -0.91 7.32 13.60
C LYS A 11 -0.77 5.84 13.95
N LYS A 12 -1.76 5.30 14.68
CA LYS A 12 -1.79 3.90 15.06
C LYS A 12 -1.85 2.99 13.83
N ILE A 13 -2.72 3.29 12.90
CA ILE A 13 -2.86 2.51 11.66
C ILE A 13 -1.57 2.56 10.84
N VAL A 14 -0.96 3.73 10.71
CA VAL A 14 0.30 3.90 9.98
C VAL A 14 1.42 3.06 10.62
N GLU A 15 1.48 3.04 11.95
CA GLU A 15 2.48 2.24 12.66
C GLU A 15 2.27 0.75 12.44
N GLU A 16 1.03 0.28 12.48
CA GLU A 16 0.68 -1.12 12.18
C GLU A 16 1.10 -1.50 10.77
N MET A 17 0.84 -0.61 9.80
CA MET A 17 1.23 -0.83 8.42
C MET A 17 2.75 -0.87 8.24
N ALA A 18 3.47 0.01 8.93
CA ALA A 18 4.94 0.04 8.89
C ALA A 18 5.52 -1.29 9.40
N ASN A 19 4.97 -1.80 10.51
CA ASN A 19 5.41 -3.08 11.08
C ASN A 19 5.14 -4.24 10.12
N LEU A 20 3.98 -4.25 9.49
CA LEU A 20 3.62 -5.29 8.54
C LEU A 20 4.51 -5.23 7.29
N TYR A 21 4.76 -4.05 6.78
CA TYR A 21 5.67 -3.84 5.64
C TYR A 21 7.07 -4.37 5.97
N GLU A 22 7.59 -4.04 7.15
CA GLU A 22 8.90 -4.50 7.60
C GLU A 22 9.00 -6.03 7.59
N GLN A 23 7.98 -6.70 8.15
CA GLN A 23 7.94 -8.17 8.20
C GLN A 23 7.89 -8.78 6.81
N LYS A 24 7.04 -8.24 5.92
CA LYS A 24 6.92 -8.75 4.55
C LYS A 24 8.19 -8.54 3.76
N ASN A 25 8.80 -7.37 3.88
CA ASN A 25 10.04 -7.06 3.18
C ASN A 25 11.19 -7.96 3.63
N LYS A 26 11.26 -8.22 4.94
CA LYS A 26 12.26 -9.10 5.52
C LYS A 26 12.11 -10.54 5.04
N ASN A 27 10.88 -11.02 4.88
CA ASN A 27 10.59 -12.41 4.50
C ASN A 27 10.62 -12.64 2.99
N TYR A 28 10.19 -11.66 2.20
CA TYR A 28 9.97 -11.81 0.75
C TYR A 28 10.89 -10.93 -0.10
N GLY A 29 11.67 -10.05 0.53
CA GLY A 29 12.51 -9.10 -0.19
C GLY A 29 11.72 -7.92 -0.74
N ASP A 30 12.40 -7.04 -1.48
CA ASP A 30 11.83 -5.80 -2.02
C ASP A 30 11.47 -5.95 -3.50
N SER A 31 10.52 -6.84 -3.78
CA SER A 31 10.09 -7.11 -5.16
C SER A 31 9.47 -5.87 -5.82
N PHE A 32 8.73 -5.06 -5.06
CA PHE A 32 8.14 -3.83 -5.59
C PHE A 32 9.22 -2.85 -6.04
N GLY A 33 10.21 -2.60 -5.19
CA GLY A 33 11.30 -1.68 -5.51
C GLY A 33 12.12 -2.12 -6.71
N GLU A 34 12.38 -3.42 -6.80
CA GLU A 34 13.10 -4.00 -7.93
C GLU A 34 12.32 -3.83 -9.23
N LEU A 35 11.02 -4.12 -9.22
CA LEU A 35 10.17 -3.98 -10.39
C LEU A 35 10.05 -2.51 -10.81
N TYR A 36 9.93 -1.61 -9.85
CA TYR A 36 9.86 -0.18 -10.12
C TYR A 36 11.13 0.33 -10.81
N LYS A 37 12.31 -0.15 -10.37
CA LYS A 37 13.58 0.22 -11.00
C LYS A 37 13.64 -0.23 -12.46
N GLU A 38 13.14 -1.42 -12.75
CA GLU A 38 13.17 -1.97 -14.10
C GLU A 38 12.15 -1.31 -15.02
N LEU A 39 10.92 -1.14 -14.56
CA LEU A 39 9.79 -0.73 -15.41
C LEU A 39 9.31 0.70 -15.19
N GLY A 40 9.84 1.36 -14.16
CA GLY A 40 9.53 2.77 -13.89
C GLY A 40 8.18 2.99 -13.19
N PRO A 41 7.75 4.28 -13.11
CA PRO A 41 6.57 4.66 -12.32
C PRO A 41 5.26 3.99 -12.73
N THR A 42 5.12 3.62 -14.00
CA THR A 42 3.92 2.92 -14.48
C THR A 42 3.73 1.60 -13.74
N ALA A 43 4.84 0.88 -13.46
CA ALA A 43 4.78 -0.36 -12.71
C ALA A 43 4.25 -0.14 -11.29
N GLY A 44 4.56 1.00 -10.68
CA GLY A 44 4.07 1.35 -9.35
C GLY A 44 2.57 1.59 -9.28
N LEU A 45 1.94 1.94 -10.41
CA LEU A 45 0.50 2.16 -10.47
C LEU A 45 -0.30 0.86 -10.55
N VAL A 46 0.30 -0.22 -11.04
CA VAL A 46 -0.41 -1.49 -11.25
C VAL A 46 -1.03 -2.04 -9.95
N PRO A 47 -0.30 -2.19 -8.84
CA PRO A 47 -0.92 -2.68 -7.60
C PRO A 47 -1.98 -1.73 -7.05
N LEU A 48 -1.82 -0.41 -7.23
CA LEU A 48 -2.84 0.57 -6.83
C LEU A 48 -4.12 0.36 -7.62
N TRP A 49 -4.00 0.18 -8.94
CA TRP A 49 -5.14 -0.09 -9.80
C TRP A 49 -5.85 -1.38 -9.40
N ASN A 50 -5.08 -2.44 -9.17
CA ASN A 50 -5.63 -3.75 -8.78
C ASN A 50 -6.40 -3.66 -7.46
N LYS A 51 -5.85 -2.96 -6.46
CA LYS A 51 -6.50 -2.83 -5.15
C LYS A 51 -7.71 -1.92 -5.20
N LEU A 52 -7.67 -0.86 -6.00
CA LEU A 52 -8.84 -0.01 -6.21
C LEU A 52 -9.98 -0.79 -6.86
N HIS A 53 -9.66 -1.60 -7.86
CA HIS A 53 -10.62 -2.45 -8.52
C HIS A 53 -11.25 -3.46 -7.54
N ARG A 54 -10.43 -4.03 -6.66
CA ARG A 54 -10.87 -4.93 -5.61
C ARG A 54 -11.82 -4.23 -4.64
N ALA A 55 -11.48 -3.02 -4.19
CA ALA A 55 -12.32 -2.25 -3.28
C ALA A 55 -13.67 -1.95 -3.91
N THR A 56 -13.68 -1.55 -5.18
CA THR A 56 -14.90 -1.28 -5.92
C THR A 56 -15.79 -2.51 -6.01
N SER A 57 -15.21 -3.66 -6.31
CA SER A 57 -15.92 -4.94 -6.40
C SER A 57 -16.55 -5.33 -5.06
N LEU A 58 -15.79 -5.18 -3.97
CA LEU A 58 -16.30 -5.49 -2.63
C LEU A 58 -17.45 -4.57 -2.22
N ILE A 59 -17.35 -3.28 -2.53
CA ILE A 59 -18.41 -2.30 -2.22
C ILE A 59 -19.69 -2.63 -2.99
N LYS A 60 -19.56 -3.14 -4.23
CA LYS A 60 -20.71 -3.56 -5.04
C LYS A 60 -21.33 -4.88 -4.56
N GLY A 61 -20.75 -5.51 -3.54
CA GLY A 61 -21.29 -6.74 -2.97
C GLY A 61 -20.79 -8.02 -3.62
N ASN A 62 -19.79 -7.95 -4.47
CA ASN A 62 -19.16 -9.15 -5.01
C ASN A 62 -18.36 -9.82 -3.91
N LYS A 63 -18.81 -11.01 -3.50
CA LYS A 63 -18.18 -11.73 -2.41
C LYS A 63 -17.02 -12.56 -2.93
N ASN A 64 -15.86 -11.98 -2.91
CA ASN A 64 -14.62 -12.73 -2.99
C ASN A 64 -14.03 -12.74 -1.59
N ASN A 65 -13.99 -13.92 -0.97
CA ASN A 65 -13.75 -14.06 0.45
C ASN A 65 -12.28 -14.06 0.89
N PHE A 66 -11.35 -13.77 -0.01
CA PHE A 66 -9.93 -13.84 0.30
C PHE A 66 -9.37 -12.56 0.91
N GLU A 67 -10.11 -11.47 0.81
CA GLU A 67 -9.61 -10.17 1.26
C GLU A 67 -10.79 -9.27 1.63
N SER A 68 -10.73 -8.69 2.83
CA SER A 68 -11.75 -7.74 3.30
C SER A 68 -11.53 -6.36 2.69
N LEU A 69 -12.56 -5.52 2.78
CA LEU A 69 -12.46 -4.12 2.37
C LEU A 69 -11.39 -3.38 3.20
N GLU A 70 -11.32 -3.67 4.50
CA GLU A 70 -10.29 -3.09 5.37
C GLU A 70 -8.88 -3.44 4.91
N ASP A 71 -8.63 -4.73 4.63
CA ASP A 71 -7.34 -5.20 4.14
C ASP A 71 -7.00 -4.57 2.79
N THR A 72 -8.00 -4.43 1.92
CA THR A 72 -7.82 -3.80 0.62
C THR A 72 -7.38 -2.34 0.76
N PHE A 73 -8.02 -1.58 1.65
CA PHE A 73 -7.62 -0.20 1.90
C PHE A 73 -6.22 -0.09 2.53
N LYS A 74 -5.88 -1.00 3.42
CA LYS A 74 -4.52 -1.05 4.00
C LYS A 74 -3.48 -1.30 2.90
N ASP A 75 -3.76 -2.21 2.00
CA ASP A 75 -2.87 -2.50 0.87
C ASP A 75 -2.73 -1.29 -0.06
N LEU A 76 -3.84 -0.60 -0.37
CA LEU A 76 -3.81 0.63 -1.16
C LEU A 76 -2.89 1.67 -0.53
N ALA A 77 -3.05 1.89 0.77
CA ALA A 77 -2.25 2.86 1.51
C ALA A 77 -0.77 2.47 1.50
N CYS A 78 -0.47 1.20 1.73
CA CYS A 78 0.91 0.70 1.71
C CYS A 78 1.56 0.89 0.34
N TYR A 79 0.88 0.52 -0.74
CA TYR A 79 1.43 0.70 -2.08
C TYR A 79 1.61 2.16 -2.44
N ALA A 80 0.73 3.05 -1.98
CA ALA A 80 0.91 4.48 -2.18
C ALA A 80 2.19 4.99 -1.48
N ILE A 81 2.43 4.55 -0.27
CA ILE A 81 3.64 4.90 0.49
C ILE A 81 4.88 4.32 -0.20
N MET A 82 4.81 3.08 -0.67
CA MET A 82 5.91 2.44 -1.39
C MET A 82 6.27 3.20 -2.68
N ASN A 83 5.26 3.74 -3.37
CA ASN A 83 5.49 4.62 -4.53
C ASN A 83 6.23 5.90 -4.11
N LEU A 84 5.88 6.48 -2.96
CA LEU A 84 6.59 7.66 -2.44
C LEU A 84 8.05 7.35 -2.14
N ILE A 85 8.34 6.19 -1.57
CA ILE A 85 9.71 5.73 -1.29
C ILE A 85 10.48 5.59 -2.60
N ALA A 86 9.86 4.95 -3.61
CA ALA A 86 10.50 4.77 -4.92
C ALA A 86 10.83 6.10 -5.58
N LEU A 87 9.94 7.09 -5.48
CA LEU A 87 10.20 8.44 -6.00
C LEU A 87 11.38 9.11 -5.29
N LYS A 88 11.51 8.91 -3.99
CA LYS A 88 12.65 9.43 -3.24
C LYS A 88 13.96 8.76 -3.66
N GLU A 89 13.94 7.46 -3.88
CA GLU A 89 15.12 6.73 -4.36
C GLU A 89 15.56 7.22 -5.73
N GLU A 90 14.63 7.48 -6.65
CA GLU A 90 14.93 8.05 -7.96
C GLU A 90 15.66 9.38 -7.83
N LYS A 91 15.19 10.28 -6.96
CA LYS A 91 15.81 11.57 -6.74
C LYS A 91 17.22 11.45 -6.14
N GLN A 92 17.44 10.47 -5.29
CA GLN A 92 18.74 10.24 -4.67
C GLN A 92 19.75 9.63 -5.65
N SER A 93 19.27 8.93 -6.66
CA SER A 93 20.10 8.24 -7.66
C SER A 93 20.50 9.12 -8.83
N SER A 94 19.86 10.26 -8.97
CA SER A 94 20.12 11.18 -10.11
C SER A 94 21.21 12.19 -9.82
#